data_57929770cb809b49edf894819914ac28
#
_entry.id   57929770cb809b49edf894819914ac28
#
_cell.length_a   1.000
_cell.length_b   1.000
_cell.length_c   1.000
_cell.angle_alpha   90.00
_cell.angle_beta   90.00
_cell.angle_gamma   90.00
#
_symmetry.space_group_name_H-M   'P 1'
#
loop_
_entity.id
_entity.type
_entity.pdbx_description
1 polymer ?
#
loop_
_entity_poly.entity_id
_entity_poly.type
_entity_poly.pdbx_seq_one_letter_code
_entity_poly.pdbx_strand_id
1 'polypeptide(L)'
;MRRTILIDQDGPLADWESEFHRRWKCQYPELPCVELDNRRKFRAVQDYEDLGKTPQEKALMRSRAESIYHAKGFYENLPVVDGAVAALNEMLQQGHDVKICTSPLTVFRHCVLEKYEWIQKYFGAEFTERIILCKDKTIVLGDLLIDDNPDLCQISSRHPVWAQILFDAPYNRDVNGRARIRFWEEWPAVICT
;
A
#
# COMPACT_ATOMS: atom_id res chain seq x y z
N MET A 1 3.99 -11.08 -23.69
CA MET A 1 5.26 -11.63 -23.10
C MET A 1 5.01 -11.93 -21.62
N ARG A 2 5.50 -13.06 -21.09
CA ARG A 2 5.40 -13.38 -19.66
C ARG A 2 6.29 -12.42 -18.86
N ARG A 3 5.76 -11.84 -17.75
CA ARG A 3 6.48 -10.91 -16.87
C ARG A 3 6.34 -11.36 -15.41
N THR A 4 7.32 -11.02 -14.59
CA THR A 4 7.21 -11.09 -13.13
C THR A 4 6.71 -9.74 -12.65
N ILE A 5 5.50 -9.73 -12.06
CA ILE A 5 4.80 -8.53 -11.60
C ILE A 5 4.77 -8.54 -10.09
N LEU A 6 5.41 -7.57 -9.49
CA LEU A 6 5.38 -7.31 -8.05
C LEU A 6 4.25 -6.33 -7.75
N ILE A 7 3.46 -6.60 -6.73
CA ILE A 7 2.33 -5.75 -6.33
C ILE A 7 2.41 -5.48 -4.84
N ASP A 8 2.36 -4.21 -4.43
CA ASP A 8 2.24 -3.90 -3.00
C ASP A 8 0.86 -4.31 -2.47
N GLN A 9 0.80 -4.62 -1.19
CA GLN A 9 -0.45 -4.99 -0.54
C GLN A 9 -1.24 -3.75 -0.12
N ASP A 10 -0.61 -2.86 0.65
CA ASP A 10 -1.28 -1.68 1.20
C ASP A 10 -1.39 -0.61 0.12
N GLY A 11 -2.57 -0.09 -0.15
CA GLY A 11 -2.87 0.82 -1.25
C GLY A 11 -3.37 0.07 -2.49
N PRO A 12 -2.55 -0.66 -3.24
CA PRO A 12 -3.01 -1.34 -4.46
C PRO A 12 -4.03 -2.46 -4.23
N LEU A 13 -3.86 -3.30 -3.20
CA LEU A 13 -4.74 -4.44 -2.95
C LEU A 13 -5.69 -4.21 -1.78
N ALA A 14 -5.18 -3.64 -0.70
CA ALA A 14 -5.90 -3.39 0.55
C ALA A 14 -6.08 -1.89 0.74
N ASP A 15 -7.31 -1.43 0.91
CA ASP A 15 -7.65 -0.01 1.10
C ASP A 15 -7.28 0.43 2.53
N TRP A 16 -5.98 0.68 2.70
CA TRP A 16 -5.40 1.12 3.95
C TRP A 16 -5.92 2.49 4.37
N GLU A 17 -6.07 3.40 3.41
CA GLU A 17 -6.43 4.79 3.65
C GLU A 17 -7.86 4.92 4.19
N SER A 18 -8.83 4.25 3.58
CA SER A 18 -10.22 4.30 4.02
C SER A 18 -10.40 3.69 5.41
N GLU A 19 -9.74 2.58 5.71
CA GLU A 19 -9.83 1.96 7.03
C GLU A 19 -9.16 2.82 8.11
N PHE A 20 -7.98 3.40 7.81
CA PHE A 20 -7.31 4.32 8.72
C PHE A 20 -8.20 5.54 9.03
N HIS A 21 -8.76 6.17 8.00
CA HIS A 21 -9.65 7.32 8.12
C HIS A 21 -10.91 6.99 8.93
N ARG A 22 -11.55 5.86 8.63
CA ARG A 22 -12.71 5.36 9.38
C ARG A 22 -12.41 5.18 10.86
N ARG A 23 -11.27 4.53 11.18
CA ARG A 23 -10.86 4.31 12.58
C ARG A 23 -10.50 5.61 13.28
N TRP A 24 -9.84 6.53 12.59
CA TRP A 24 -9.55 7.84 13.16
C TRP A 24 -10.84 8.57 13.58
N LYS A 25 -11.81 8.67 12.69
CA LYS A 25 -13.09 9.32 12.99
C LYS A 25 -13.85 8.62 14.11
N CYS A 26 -13.73 7.32 14.22
CA CYS A 26 -14.37 6.53 15.28
C CYS A 26 -13.70 6.73 16.65
N GLN A 27 -12.34 6.73 16.68
CA GLN A 27 -11.60 6.80 17.95
C GLN A 27 -11.39 8.24 18.45
N TYR A 28 -11.35 9.20 17.53
CA TYR A 28 -11.07 10.60 17.83
C TYR A 28 -12.07 11.56 17.15
N PRO A 29 -13.39 11.41 17.42
CA PRO A 29 -14.42 12.18 16.70
C PRO A 29 -14.31 13.69 16.88
N GLU A 30 -13.74 14.13 18.02
CA GLU A 30 -13.58 15.55 18.33
C GLU A 30 -12.29 16.17 17.77
N LEU A 31 -11.43 15.37 17.15
CA LEU A 31 -10.17 15.85 16.59
C LEU A 31 -10.31 16.15 15.10
N PRO A 32 -9.50 17.10 14.59
CA PRO A 32 -9.42 17.33 13.15
C PRO A 32 -8.98 16.05 12.44
N CYS A 33 -9.51 15.84 11.25
CA CYS A 33 -9.24 14.70 10.38
C CYS A 33 -8.72 15.21 9.04
N VAL A 34 -7.79 14.47 8.44
CA VAL A 34 -7.39 14.70 7.06
C VAL A 34 -8.31 13.88 6.16
N GLU A 35 -9.11 14.55 5.35
CA GLU A 35 -9.98 13.87 4.37
C GLU A 35 -9.12 13.16 3.31
N LEU A 36 -9.63 12.05 2.77
CA LEU A 36 -8.87 11.17 1.86
C LEU A 36 -8.26 11.93 0.68
N ASP A 37 -9.03 12.79 0.01
CA ASP A 37 -8.54 13.59 -1.12
C ASP A 37 -7.55 14.69 -0.72
N ASN A 38 -7.44 15.01 0.55
CA ASN A 38 -6.53 16.01 1.09
C ASN A 38 -5.21 15.42 1.62
N ARG A 39 -5.01 14.10 1.49
CA ARG A 39 -3.74 13.46 1.81
C ARG A 39 -2.63 13.98 0.88
N ARG A 40 -1.46 14.32 1.47
CA ARG A 40 -0.34 14.92 0.74
C ARG A 40 0.96 14.15 0.89
N LYS A 41 1.08 13.32 1.89
CA LYS A 41 2.30 12.58 2.21
C LYS A 41 2.02 11.08 2.21
N PHE A 42 2.90 10.29 1.64
CA PHE A 42 2.79 8.83 1.64
C PHE A 42 2.54 8.28 3.04
N ARG A 43 3.31 8.75 4.03
CA ARG A 43 3.08 8.33 5.42
C ARG A 43 1.97 9.17 6.06
N ALA A 44 0.80 8.56 6.26
CA ALA A 44 -0.35 9.22 6.90
C ALA A 44 0.01 9.94 8.21
N VAL A 45 0.85 9.33 9.03
CA VAL A 45 1.29 9.92 10.30
C VAL A 45 1.84 11.33 10.15
N GLN A 46 2.48 11.65 9.02
CA GLN A 46 3.04 12.98 8.79
C GLN A 46 1.97 14.04 8.51
N ASP A 47 0.91 13.67 7.76
CA ASP A 47 -0.22 14.57 7.52
C ASP A 47 -0.98 14.85 8.83
N TYR A 48 -1.15 13.83 9.67
CA TYR A 48 -1.82 13.99 10.96
C TYR A 48 -0.95 14.75 11.99
N GLU A 49 0.36 14.54 11.99
CA GLU A 49 1.30 15.34 12.80
C GLU A 49 1.21 16.84 12.48
N ASP A 50 1.04 17.18 11.20
CA ASP A 50 0.91 18.57 10.75
C ASP A 50 -0.37 19.27 11.22
N LEU A 51 -1.38 18.54 11.71
CA LEU A 51 -2.56 19.11 12.35
C LEU A 51 -2.24 19.74 13.73
N GLY A 52 -1.16 19.32 14.38
CA GLY A 52 -0.70 19.92 15.64
C GLY A 52 -0.01 21.27 15.42
N LYS A 53 -0.29 22.24 16.28
CA LYS A 53 0.28 23.60 16.24
C LYS A 53 1.58 23.74 17.03
N THR A 54 1.70 22.96 18.10
CA THR A 54 2.89 22.94 18.97
C THR A 54 3.65 21.62 18.84
N PRO A 55 4.93 21.55 19.22
CA PRO A 55 5.67 20.27 19.21
C PRO A 55 4.98 19.18 20.03
N GLN A 56 4.35 19.54 21.15
CA GLN A 56 3.63 18.60 22.00
C GLN A 56 2.36 18.09 21.33
N GLU A 57 1.58 18.96 20.67
CA GLU A 57 0.40 18.56 19.89
C GLU A 57 0.80 17.67 18.72
N LYS A 58 1.86 18.01 17.98
CA LYS A 58 2.40 17.21 16.88
C LYS A 58 2.77 15.80 17.35
N ALA A 59 3.50 15.68 18.45
CA ALA A 59 3.87 14.38 19.02
C ALA A 59 2.62 13.56 19.44
N LEU A 60 1.61 14.24 19.99
CA LEU A 60 0.36 13.59 20.40
C LEU A 60 -0.43 13.09 19.17
N MET A 61 -0.55 13.91 18.12
CA MET A 61 -1.22 13.54 16.87
C MET A 61 -0.51 12.35 16.19
N ARG A 62 0.83 12.38 16.14
CA ARG A 62 1.65 11.26 15.67
C ARG A 62 1.35 9.98 16.44
N SER A 63 1.41 10.02 17.78
CA SER A 63 1.17 8.86 18.64
C SER A 63 -0.23 8.27 18.45
N ARG A 64 -1.25 9.13 18.29
CA ARG A 64 -2.62 8.70 18.00
C ARG A 64 -2.73 8.02 16.64
N ALA A 65 -2.12 8.60 15.60
CA ALA A 65 -2.09 8.01 14.28
C ALA A 65 -1.40 6.63 14.29
N GLU A 66 -0.25 6.53 14.96
CA GLU A 66 0.48 5.27 15.11
C GLU A 66 -0.33 4.22 15.86
N SER A 67 -1.08 4.59 16.89
CA SER A 67 -1.90 3.66 17.67
C SER A 67 -2.99 2.96 16.85
N ILE A 68 -3.48 3.59 15.77
CA ILE A 68 -4.52 3.02 14.91
C ILE A 68 -3.95 1.85 14.11
N TYR A 69 -2.88 2.05 13.36
CA TYR A 69 -2.37 1.00 12.47
C TYR A 69 -1.41 0.01 13.15
N HIS A 70 -1.02 0.28 14.41
CA HIS A 70 -0.34 -0.71 15.26
C HIS A 70 -1.32 -1.62 16.02
N ALA A 71 -2.61 -1.27 16.07
CA ALA A 71 -3.60 -2.05 16.78
C ALA A 71 -3.84 -3.40 16.12
N LYS A 72 -4.08 -4.43 16.95
CA LYS A 72 -4.53 -5.74 16.45
C LYS A 72 -5.81 -5.60 15.63
N GLY A 73 -5.90 -6.33 14.54
CA GLY A 73 -7.04 -6.32 13.65
C GLY A 73 -7.08 -5.13 12.68
N PHE A 74 -6.00 -4.34 12.59
CA PHE A 74 -5.97 -3.27 11.59
C PHE A 74 -5.79 -3.84 10.19
N TYR A 75 -4.72 -4.61 9.96
CA TYR A 75 -4.42 -5.18 8.63
C TYR A 75 -5.37 -6.31 8.24
N GLU A 76 -5.85 -7.10 9.19
CA GLU A 76 -6.83 -8.17 8.96
C GLU A 76 -8.17 -7.65 8.41
N ASN A 77 -8.56 -6.44 8.81
CA ASN A 77 -9.87 -5.86 8.47
C ASN A 77 -9.82 -4.81 7.35
N LEU A 78 -8.69 -4.65 6.66
CA LEU A 78 -8.63 -3.74 5.52
C LEU A 78 -9.65 -4.17 4.44
N PRO A 79 -10.42 -3.24 3.87
CA PRO A 79 -11.23 -3.54 2.69
C PRO A 79 -10.32 -3.94 1.51
N VAL A 80 -10.79 -4.85 0.67
CA VAL A 80 -10.11 -5.13 -0.60
C VAL A 80 -10.43 -4.02 -1.59
N VAL A 81 -9.44 -3.60 -2.37
CA VAL A 81 -9.63 -2.61 -3.44
C VAL A 81 -10.43 -3.23 -4.58
N ASP A 82 -11.42 -2.49 -5.07
CA ASP A 82 -12.28 -2.97 -6.16
C ASP A 82 -11.46 -3.39 -7.39
N GLY A 83 -11.82 -4.54 -7.96
CA GLY A 83 -11.13 -5.12 -9.13
C GLY A 83 -9.83 -5.87 -8.83
N ALA A 84 -9.21 -5.69 -7.65
CA ALA A 84 -7.90 -6.28 -7.33
C ALA A 84 -7.86 -7.81 -7.50
N VAL A 85 -8.86 -8.52 -6.95
CA VAL A 85 -8.92 -9.99 -7.03
C VAL A 85 -9.05 -10.47 -8.47
N ALA A 86 -9.91 -9.84 -9.26
CA ALA A 86 -10.10 -10.16 -10.66
C ALA A 86 -8.81 -9.92 -11.46
N ALA A 87 -8.19 -8.76 -11.28
CA ALA A 87 -6.97 -8.38 -11.99
C ALA A 87 -5.81 -9.36 -11.74
N LEU A 88 -5.56 -9.75 -10.48
CA LEU A 88 -4.49 -10.70 -10.17
C LEU A 88 -4.75 -12.08 -10.77
N ASN A 89 -5.99 -12.56 -10.72
CA ASN A 89 -6.37 -13.83 -11.33
C ASN A 89 -6.21 -13.80 -12.87
N GLU A 90 -6.61 -12.71 -13.52
CA GLU A 90 -6.43 -12.52 -14.96
C GLU A 90 -4.93 -12.47 -15.34
N MET A 91 -4.10 -11.75 -14.58
CA MET A 91 -2.64 -11.73 -14.80
C MET A 91 -2.05 -13.15 -14.74
N LEU A 92 -2.45 -13.96 -13.75
CA LEU A 92 -2.02 -15.36 -13.65
C LEU A 92 -2.51 -16.20 -14.82
N GLN A 93 -3.78 -16.06 -15.26
CA GLN A 93 -4.34 -16.75 -16.41
C GLN A 93 -3.63 -16.39 -17.72
N GLN A 94 -3.17 -15.14 -17.85
CA GLN A 94 -2.34 -14.69 -18.98
C GLN A 94 -0.88 -15.16 -18.89
N GLY A 95 -0.52 -15.92 -17.86
CA GLY A 95 0.78 -16.53 -17.68
C GLY A 95 1.84 -15.66 -17.04
N HIS A 96 1.46 -14.51 -16.48
CA HIS A 96 2.37 -13.69 -15.68
C HIS A 96 2.73 -14.38 -14.35
N ASP A 97 3.91 -14.11 -13.81
CA ASP A 97 4.28 -14.52 -12.45
C ASP A 97 3.99 -13.35 -11.50
N VAL A 98 2.88 -13.44 -10.76
CA VAL A 98 2.44 -12.39 -9.84
C VAL A 98 2.96 -12.68 -8.44
N LYS A 99 3.61 -11.69 -7.81
CA LYS A 99 4.08 -11.73 -6.43
C LYS A 99 3.53 -10.55 -5.65
N ILE A 100 3.19 -10.76 -4.39
CA ILE A 100 2.79 -9.70 -3.47
C ILE A 100 4.03 -9.26 -2.70
N CYS A 101 4.53 -8.06 -2.99
CA CYS A 101 5.77 -7.53 -2.42
C CYS A 101 5.45 -6.41 -1.43
N THR A 102 5.31 -6.75 -0.16
CA THR A 102 4.84 -5.82 0.87
C THR A 102 5.86 -5.57 1.97
N SER A 103 5.82 -4.36 2.55
CA SER A 103 6.73 -3.97 3.63
C SER A 103 6.08 -4.15 4.99
N PRO A 104 6.70 -4.93 5.91
CA PRO A 104 6.21 -5.02 7.28
C PRO A 104 6.53 -3.76 8.06
N LEU A 105 5.68 -3.42 9.03
CA LEU A 105 6.00 -2.38 10.01
C LEU A 105 7.22 -2.76 10.85
N THR A 106 7.90 -1.76 11.42
CA THR A 106 8.95 -2.01 12.43
C THR A 106 8.34 -2.59 13.71
N VAL A 107 7.17 -2.13 14.10
CA VAL A 107 6.34 -2.74 15.15
C VAL A 107 5.49 -3.84 14.51
N PHE A 108 6.10 -5.02 14.33
CA PHE A 108 5.54 -6.09 13.50
C PHE A 108 4.57 -7.05 14.21
N ARG A 109 4.33 -6.88 15.52
CA ARG A 109 3.61 -7.84 16.37
C ARG A 109 2.34 -8.43 15.75
N HIS A 110 1.51 -7.59 15.13
CA HIS A 110 0.27 -7.99 14.49
C HIS A 110 0.35 -7.93 12.96
N CYS A 111 1.03 -6.91 12.44
CA CYS A 111 1.10 -6.57 11.03
C CYS A 111 1.45 -7.76 10.11
N VAL A 112 2.48 -8.53 10.44
CA VAL A 112 2.96 -9.61 9.56
C VAL A 112 1.93 -10.74 9.44
N LEU A 113 1.43 -11.24 10.57
CA LEU A 113 0.45 -12.32 10.57
C LEU A 113 -0.85 -11.87 9.87
N GLU A 114 -1.37 -10.70 10.26
CA GLU A 114 -2.60 -10.16 9.69
C GLU A 114 -2.52 -9.91 8.18
N LYS A 115 -1.35 -9.52 7.65
CA LYS A 115 -1.12 -9.39 6.21
C LYS A 115 -1.25 -10.73 5.49
N TYR A 116 -0.68 -11.82 6.05
CA TYR A 116 -0.84 -13.16 5.48
C TYR A 116 -2.28 -13.65 5.55
N GLU A 117 -2.94 -13.50 6.69
CA GLU A 117 -4.35 -13.88 6.89
C GLU A 117 -5.27 -13.11 5.94
N TRP A 118 -4.99 -11.82 5.73
CA TRP A 118 -5.72 -10.98 4.79
C TRP A 118 -5.58 -11.49 3.34
N ILE A 119 -4.34 -11.79 2.89
CA ILE A 119 -4.10 -12.35 1.56
C ILE A 119 -4.81 -13.70 1.41
N GLN A 120 -4.71 -14.58 2.39
CA GLN A 120 -5.40 -15.87 2.36
C GLN A 120 -6.92 -15.71 2.26
N LYS A 121 -7.48 -14.74 2.98
CA LYS A 121 -8.92 -14.46 2.99
C LYS A 121 -9.48 -14.02 1.63
N TYR A 122 -8.78 -13.12 0.95
CA TYR A 122 -9.30 -12.50 -0.28
C TYR A 122 -8.79 -13.15 -1.57
N PHE A 123 -7.60 -13.74 -1.55
CA PHE A 123 -6.94 -14.29 -2.74
C PHE A 123 -6.77 -15.82 -2.70
N GLY A 124 -6.97 -16.46 -1.56
CA GLY A 124 -6.79 -17.90 -1.38
C GLY A 124 -5.44 -18.28 -0.79
N ALA A 125 -5.35 -19.51 -0.31
CA ALA A 125 -4.15 -20.02 0.37
C ALA A 125 -2.92 -20.08 -0.56
N GLU A 126 -3.12 -20.33 -1.85
CA GLU A 126 -2.06 -20.39 -2.86
C GLU A 126 -1.34 -19.04 -3.05
N PHE A 127 -1.99 -17.93 -2.76
CA PHE A 127 -1.35 -16.61 -2.81
C PHE A 127 -0.40 -16.36 -1.64
N THR A 128 -0.52 -17.09 -0.53
CA THR A 128 0.42 -16.95 0.59
C THR A 128 1.83 -17.37 0.23
N GLU A 129 2.00 -18.30 -0.73
CA GLU A 129 3.31 -18.71 -1.27
C GLU A 129 3.92 -17.65 -2.20
N ARG A 130 3.15 -16.63 -2.57
CA ARG A 130 3.57 -15.54 -3.46
C ARG A 130 3.95 -14.28 -2.70
N ILE A 131 3.90 -14.29 -1.37
CA ILE A 131 4.21 -13.14 -0.52
C ILE A 131 5.72 -12.99 -0.37
N ILE A 132 6.21 -11.79 -0.60
CA ILE A 132 7.57 -11.34 -0.33
C ILE A 132 7.49 -10.22 0.70
N LEU A 133 7.95 -10.47 1.92
CA LEU A 133 8.08 -9.45 2.96
C LEU A 133 9.43 -8.78 2.83
N CYS A 134 9.47 -7.53 2.41
CA CYS A 134 10.71 -6.82 2.20
C CYS A 134 10.55 -5.31 2.45
N LYS A 135 11.43 -4.72 3.26
CA LYS A 135 11.44 -3.27 3.49
C LYS A 135 12.08 -2.49 2.33
N ASP A 136 13.13 -3.05 1.75
CA ASP A 136 13.80 -2.49 0.58
C ASP A 136 13.40 -3.28 -0.66
N LYS A 137 12.34 -2.85 -1.32
CA LYS A 137 11.82 -3.50 -2.53
C LYS A 137 12.79 -3.42 -3.71
N THR A 138 13.80 -2.54 -3.67
CA THR A 138 14.79 -2.39 -4.75
C THR A 138 15.70 -3.60 -4.93
N ILE A 139 15.78 -4.48 -3.91
CA ILE A 139 16.56 -5.73 -3.98
C ILE A 139 15.74 -6.92 -4.51
N VAL A 140 14.44 -6.73 -4.73
CA VAL A 140 13.56 -7.81 -5.20
C VAL A 140 13.57 -7.83 -6.73
N LEU A 141 13.74 -9.02 -7.30
CA LEU A 141 13.74 -9.19 -8.76
C LEU A 141 12.31 -9.22 -9.30
N GLY A 142 12.08 -8.51 -10.38
CA GLY A 142 10.81 -8.44 -11.10
C GLY A 142 10.94 -7.57 -12.35
N ASP A 143 9.97 -7.62 -13.24
CA ASP A 143 9.92 -6.76 -14.42
C ASP A 143 9.18 -5.45 -14.12
N LEU A 144 8.12 -5.54 -13.31
CA LEU A 144 7.27 -4.41 -12.93
C LEU A 144 7.00 -4.44 -11.42
N LEU A 145 6.85 -3.26 -10.82
CA LEU A 145 6.32 -3.09 -9.46
C LEU A 145 5.14 -2.12 -9.50
N ILE A 146 3.95 -2.60 -9.11
CA ILE A 146 2.77 -1.76 -8.88
C ILE A 146 2.75 -1.38 -7.40
N ASP A 147 2.86 -0.10 -7.11
CA ASP A 147 3.01 0.43 -5.75
C ASP A 147 2.54 1.89 -5.71
N ASP A 148 1.93 2.31 -4.63
CA ASP A 148 1.44 3.68 -4.45
C ASP A 148 2.50 4.64 -3.89
N ASN A 149 3.61 4.09 -3.34
CA ASN A 149 4.70 4.88 -2.80
C ASN A 149 5.56 5.50 -3.92
N PRO A 150 5.59 6.82 -4.06
CA PRO A 150 6.36 7.48 -5.11
C PRO A 150 7.89 7.49 -4.85
N ASP A 151 8.32 7.23 -3.60
CA ASP A 151 9.69 7.48 -3.14
C ASP A 151 10.52 6.23 -2.89
N LEU A 152 10.10 5.07 -3.42
CA LEU A 152 10.78 3.78 -3.17
C LEU A 152 12.28 3.82 -3.50
N CYS A 153 12.66 4.49 -4.59
CA CYS A 153 14.06 4.56 -5.01
C CYS A 153 14.91 5.55 -4.19
N GLN A 154 14.28 6.41 -3.39
CA GLN A 154 15.03 7.36 -2.53
C GLN A 154 15.54 6.70 -1.25
N ILE A 155 14.97 5.55 -0.88
CA ILE A 155 15.29 4.83 0.35
C ILE A 155 16.55 3.96 0.19
N SER A 156 16.89 3.60 -1.04
CA SER A 156 18.00 2.70 -1.37
C SER A 156 19.05 3.36 -2.24
N SER A 157 20.31 3.00 -2.02
CA SER A 157 21.41 3.37 -2.92
C SER A 157 21.45 2.51 -4.19
N ARG A 158 20.56 1.54 -4.34
CA ARG A 158 20.49 0.63 -5.49
C ARG A 158 19.41 1.04 -6.46
N HIS A 159 19.70 0.90 -7.76
CA HIS A 159 18.68 1.01 -8.79
C HIS A 159 17.94 -0.32 -8.92
N PRO A 160 16.60 -0.33 -8.80
CA PRO A 160 15.83 -1.54 -9.03
C PRO A 160 15.90 -1.96 -10.49
N VAL A 161 15.69 -3.25 -10.74
CA VAL A 161 15.60 -3.79 -12.10
C VAL A 161 14.18 -3.71 -12.68
N TRP A 162 13.16 -3.55 -11.83
CA TRP A 162 11.77 -3.37 -12.23
C TRP A 162 11.46 -1.92 -12.61
N ALA A 163 10.50 -1.75 -13.52
CA ALA A 163 9.88 -0.45 -13.76
C ALA A 163 8.69 -0.26 -12.80
N GLN A 164 8.62 0.91 -12.16
CA GLN A 164 7.50 1.22 -11.27
C GLN A 164 6.28 1.70 -12.07
N ILE A 165 5.12 1.13 -11.74
CA ILE A 165 3.80 1.62 -12.10
C ILE A 165 3.16 2.16 -10.83
N LEU A 166 2.79 3.44 -10.81
CA LEU A 166 2.11 4.03 -9.65
C LEU A 166 0.66 3.56 -9.60
N PHE A 167 0.23 3.05 -8.46
CA PHE A 167 -1.18 2.94 -8.17
C PHE A 167 -1.66 4.29 -7.64
N ASP A 168 -2.75 4.84 -8.20
CA ASP A 168 -3.19 6.21 -7.90
C ASP A 168 -3.58 6.38 -6.44
N ALA A 169 -3.01 7.39 -5.82
CA ALA A 169 -3.35 7.82 -4.48
C ALA A 169 -3.22 9.35 -4.40
N PRO A 170 -3.99 10.04 -3.54
CA PRO A 170 -3.98 11.50 -3.46
C PRO A 170 -2.58 12.09 -3.29
N TYR A 171 -1.73 11.45 -2.49
CA TYR A 171 -0.37 11.90 -2.18
C TYR A 171 0.67 11.62 -3.28
N ASN A 172 0.30 10.93 -4.36
CA ASN A 172 1.21 10.68 -5.47
C ASN A 172 0.76 11.28 -6.81
N ARG A 173 -0.37 12.01 -6.84
CA ARG A 173 -0.95 12.58 -8.08
C ARG A 173 -0.05 13.60 -8.76
N ASP A 174 0.79 14.29 -7.98
CA ASP A 174 1.74 15.29 -8.52
C ASP A 174 2.98 14.67 -9.17
N VAL A 175 3.15 13.35 -9.06
CA VAL A 175 4.29 12.63 -9.67
C VAL A 175 4.01 12.38 -11.14
N ASN A 176 4.83 12.99 -12.00
CA ASN A 176 4.73 12.89 -13.45
C ASN A 176 5.79 11.91 -14.03
N GLY A 177 5.58 11.49 -15.28
CA GLY A 177 6.55 10.69 -16.02
C GLY A 177 6.61 9.20 -15.68
N ARG A 178 5.67 8.70 -14.86
CA ARG A 178 5.52 7.27 -14.56
C ARG A 178 4.20 6.73 -15.09
N ALA A 179 4.19 5.48 -15.54
CA ALA A 179 2.96 4.76 -15.82
C ALA A 179 2.08 4.69 -14.55
N ARG A 180 0.77 4.73 -14.71
CA ARG A 180 -0.18 4.81 -13.60
C ARG A 180 -1.39 3.94 -13.85
N ILE A 181 -1.85 3.26 -12.80
CA ILE A 181 -3.14 2.57 -12.72
C ILE A 181 -4.00 3.35 -11.72
N ARG A 182 -5.19 3.79 -12.14
CA ARG A 182 -6.19 4.44 -11.26
C ARG A 182 -7.20 3.45 -10.72
N PHE A 183 -7.58 2.51 -11.61
CA PHE A 183 -8.51 1.43 -11.31
C PHE A 183 -7.94 0.14 -11.89
N TRP A 184 -8.17 -0.98 -11.24
CA TRP A 184 -7.60 -2.26 -11.66
C TRP A 184 -7.97 -2.68 -13.08
N GLU A 185 -9.10 -2.22 -13.60
CA GLU A 185 -9.53 -2.48 -14.99
C GLU A 185 -8.57 -1.89 -16.04
N GLU A 186 -7.74 -0.90 -15.66
CA GLU A 186 -6.76 -0.27 -16.57
C GLU A 186 -5.48 -1.13 -16.74
N TRP A 187 -5.25 -2.15 -15.90
CA TRP A 187 -3.99 -2.89 -15.87
C TRP A 187 -3.57 -3.47 -17.24
N PRO A 188 -4.48 -4.01 -18.09
CA PRO A 188 -4.05 -4.58 -19.37
C PRO A 188 -3.45 -3.52 -20.32
N ALA A 189 -4.04 -2.32 -20.32
CA ALA A 189 -3.55 -1.22 -21.15
C ALA A 189 -2.19 -0.67 -20.67
N VAL A 190 -1.90 -0.77 -19.37
CA VAL A 190 -0.67 -0.23 -18.77
C VAL A 190 0.48 -1.24 -18.81
N ILE A 191 0.18 -2.54 -18.63
CA ILE A 191 1.20 -3.59 -18.52
C ILE A 191 1.52 -4.23 -19.88
N CYS A 192 0.56 -4.31 -20.80
CA CYS A 192 0.73 -5.00 -22.07
C CYS A 192 1.35 -4.13 -23.19
N THR A 193 1.63 -2.87 -22.89
CA THR A 193 2.41 -2.00 -23.79
C THR A 193 3.90 -2.22 -23.61
#